data_95fe17520d198949806c2fc1f2dc74c6
#
_entry.id   95fe17520d198949806c2fc1f2dc74c6
#
_cell.length_a   1.000
_cell.length_b   1.000
_cell.length_c   1.000
_cell.angle_alpha   90.00
_cell.angle_beta   90.00
_cell.angle_gamma   90.00
#
_symmetry.space_group_name_H-M   'P 1'
#
loop_
_entity.id
_entity.type
_entity.pdbx_description
1 polymer ?
#
loop_
_entity_poly.entity_id
_entity_poly.type
_entity_poly.pdbx_seq_one_letter_code
_entity_poly.pdbx_strand_id
1 'polypeptide(L)'
;SENWSSKVFTNLIQPTGYIDYFVIKQQRMAFLCRFLVIFLYLCKANINSTSKLLRMNRKDFEIMAPVGSYESLYAAIQGGADAIYFGIEGLNMRAKSSINFTIDDLHNIAKICSENGLKSYLTVNTVVYNEDIELMKSIIEAAKEAQISAIIASDMAAILYAREIGVEVHISTQLNVSNYKALQFYSQFADVVVLATELNLTQVSEIFDKIQSENICGPHGEKVRIEMFCHGALCMAVSGKCYLSLHEMNSSANRGACTQICRRGYEVTDLDTGDKLAIENKYIMSPKDLKTIHFMNKMIDAGVRVFKIEGRARGAEYVRTVVSCYNEAINSCIDGTYSEEKIAGWDERLAKVFNRGFWNGYYLGQRLGEWTSKYGSSAQRVKIYAAKGVRYFSNIKVAEFLMENGELHVGDEIVITGPTTGAVIMKVEEIRVDLKPVEKAVKGDRFSIRVDEKVRPSDKMFVWKTVEEVRKKKVIE
;
A
#
# COMPACT_ATOMS: atom_id res chain seq x y z
N SER A 1 -38.49 46.78 34.96
CA SER A 1 -39.46 47.76 34.66
C SER A 1 -39.60 48.00 33.17
N GLU A 2 -40.82 47.57 32.76
CA GLU A 2 -41.73 48.16 31.78
C GLU A 2 -41.44 47.89 30.32
N ASN A 3 -42.23 46.91 29.78
CA ASN A 3 -43.45 47.08 29.03
C ASN A 3 -43.43 48.32 28.04
N TRP A 4 -43.25 47.97 26.77
CA TRP A 4 -43.90 48.68 25.67
C TRP A 4 -44.61 47.72 24.74
N SER A 5 -45.86 47.74 24.92
CA SER A 5 -47.01 47.09 24.42
C SER A 5 -47.13 46.99 22.91
N SER A 6 -47.58 45.86 22.50
CA SER A 6 -48.65 45.65 21.51
C SER A 6 -49.66 46.75 21.40
N LYS A 7 -49.62 47.60 20.37
CA LYS A 7 -50.74 48.28 19.68
C LYS A 7 -50.15 49.21 18.64
N VAL A 8 -50.38 48.89 17.42
CA VAL A 8 -50.36 49.63 16.16
C VAL A 8 -49.72 48.74 15.11
N PHE A 9 -50.49 47.92 14.50
CA PHE A 9 -50.41 47.48 13.08
C PHE A 9 -51.53 46.46 12.82
N THR A 10 -52.74 46.83 13.07
CA THR A 10 -53.92 46.25 12.44
C THR A 10 -54.54 47.35 11.57
N ASN A 11 -54.20 47.33 10.33
CA ASN A 11 -54.98 47.74 9.16
C ASN A 11 -54.01 48.16 8.05
N LEU A 12 -54.06 47.47 6.96
CA LEU A 12 -53.54 47.75 5.62
C LEU A 12 -52.57 46.64 5.15
N ILE A 13 -53.09 45.50 4.88
CA ILE A 13 -52.57 44.67 3.77
C ILE A 13 -53.80 43.93 3.20
N GLN A 14 -54.37 44.43 2.14
CA GLN A 14 -55.08 43.57 1.20
C GLN A 14 -54.08 42.74 0.45
N PRO A 15 -54.31 41.45 0.23
CA PRO A 15 -53.35 40.57 -0.46
C PRO A 15 -53.38 40.85 -1.95
N THR A 16 -52.36 41.54 -2.46
CA THR A 16 -52.08 41.56 -3.89
C THR A 16 -51.39 40.22 -4.24
N GLY A 17 -52.18 39.21 -4.40
CA GLY A 17 -51.73 37.84 -4.72
C GLY A 17 -50.96 37.70 -6.04
N TYR A 18 -50.66 38.77 -6.74
CA TYR A 18 -49.85 38.82 -7.93
C TYR A 18 -48.35 39.08 -7.67
N ILE A 19 -48.01 39.81 -6.61
CA ILE A 19 -46.61 40.15 -6.31
C ILE A 19 -45.90 38.95 -5.67
N ASP A 20 -46.56 38.24 -4.77
CA ASP A 20 -46.01 37.05 -4.15
C ASP A 20 -45.80 35.93 -5.17
N TYR A 21 -46.68 35.75 -6.14
CA TYR A 21 -46.52 34.75 -7.19
C TYR A 21 -45.33 35.06 -8.11
N PHE A 22 -45.05 36.30 -8.40
CA PHE A 22 -43.91 36.73 -9.22
C PHE A 22 -42.56 36.55 -8.48
N VAL A 23 -42.51 36.89 -7.21
CA VAL A 23 -41.30 36.74 -6.37
C VAL A 23 -40.98 35.27 -6.16
N ILE A 24 -41.97 34.43 -5.85
CA ILE A 24 -41.79 32.98 -5.72
C ILE A 24 -41.38 32.37 -7.04
N LYS A 25 -41.91 32.79 -8.16
CA LYS A 25 -41.54 32.32 -9.49
C LYS A 25 -40.12 32.74 -9.88
N GLN A 26 -39.68 33.96 -9.55
CA GLN A 26 -38.28 34.40 -9.76
C GLN A 26 -37.30 33.64 -8.85
N GLN A 27 -37.63 33.43 -7.59
CA GLN A 27 -36.80 32.63 -6.66
C GLN A 27 -36.67 31.15 -7.11
N ARG A 28 -37.77 30.54 -7.58
CA ARG A 28 -37.74 29.19 -8.15
C ARG A 28 -36.93 29.12 -9.43
N MET A 29 -37.02 30.10 -10.34
CA MET A 29 -36.21 30.16 -11.55
C MET A 29 -34.73 30.36 -11.22
N ALA A 30 -34.40 31.28 -10.28
CA ALA A 30 -33.01 31.46 -9.83
C ALA A 30 -32.43 30.19 -9.19
N PHE A 31 -33.22 29.46 -8.40
CA PHE A 31 -32.83 28.17 -7.83
C PHE A 31 -32.60 27.09 -8.91
N LEU A 32 -33.53 26.98 -9.87
CA LEU A 32 -33.40 26.08 -11.01
C LEU A 32 -32.20 26.42 -11.89
N CYS A 33 -31.92 27.69 -12.16
CA CYS A 33 -30.75 28.12 -12.90
C CYS A 33 -29.44 27.79 -12.16
N ARG A 34 -29.39 28.02 -10.85
CA ARG A 34 -28.23 27.61 -10.01
C ARG A 34 -28.03 26.09 -9.99
N PHE A 35 -29.13 25.33 -9.89
CA PHE A 35 -29.07 23.87 -9.91
C PHE A 35 -28.62 23.36 -11.30
N LEU A 36 -29.11 23.98 -12.37
CA LEU A 36 -28.69 23.60 -13.74
C LEU A 36 -27.22 23.95 -14.00
N VAL A 37 -26.74 25.09 -13.51
CA VAL A 37 -25.32 25.47 -13.62
C VAL A 37 -24.43 24.52 -12.82
N ILE A 38 -24.83 24.16 -11.60
CA ILE A 38 -24.09 23.16 -10.80
C ILE A 38 -24.13 21.79 -11.47
N PHE A 39 -25.29 21.37 -12.00
CA PHE A 39 -25.44 20.11 -12.72
C PHE A 39 -24.59 20.07 -13.98
N LEU A 40 -24.60 21.14 -14.79
CA LEU A 40 -23.76 21.27 -15.99
C LEU A 40 -22.27 21.30 -15.64
N TYR A 41 -21.90 21.95 -14.54
CA TYR A 41 -20.53 21.97 -14.04
C TYR A 41 -20.07 20.56 -13.62
N LEU A 42 -20.92 19.83 -12.87
CA LEU A 42 -20.66 18.45 -12.48
C LEU A 42 -20.61 17.48 -13.67
N CYS A 43 -21.50 17.65 -14.65
CA CYS A 43 -21.46 16.89 -15.88
C CYS A 43 -20.20 17.18 -16.70
N LYS A 44 -19.79 18.45 -16.80
CA LYS A 44 -18.58 18.86 -17.51
C LYS A 44 -17.32 18.38 -16.80
N ALA A 45 -17.29 18.40 -15.47
CA ALA A 45 -16.20 17.83 -14.68
C ALA A 45 -16.09 16.31 -14.87
N ASN A 46 -17.22 15.59 -14.86
CA ASN A 46 -17.24 14.14 -15.10
C ASN A 46 -16.83 13.79 -16.55
N ILE A 47 -17.29 14.51 -17.54
CA ILE A 47 -16.93 14.29 -18.95
C ILE A 47 -15.43 14.57 -19.17
N ASN A 48 -14.89 15.63 -18.56
CA ASN A 48 -13.46 15.96 -18.65
C ASN A 48 -12.59 14.93 -17.92
N SER A 49 -13.00 14.42 -16.76
CA SER A 49 -12.30 13.37 -16.02
C SER A 49 -12.29 12.06 -16.83
N THR A 50 -13.45 11.64 -17.33
CA THR A 50 -13.58 10.43 -18.14
C THR A 50 -12.79 10.54 -19.46
N SER A 51 -12.81 11.70 -20.13
CA SER A 51 -12.04 11.92 -21.37
C SER A 51 -10.52 11.99 -21.12
N LYS A 52 -10.08 12.44 -19.94
CA LYS A 52 -8.68 12.50 -19.55
C LYS A 52 -8.15 11.09 -19.24
N LEU A 53 -8.92 10.28 -18.51
CA LEU A 53 -8.58 8.87 -18.23
C LEU A 53 -8.49 8.01 -19.50
N LEU A 54 -9.42 8.16 -20.43
CA LEU A 54 -9.43 7.45 -21.72
C LEU A 54 -8.23 7.78 -22.66
N ARG A 55 -7.44 8.80 -22.35
CA ARG A 55 -6.21 9.16 -23.07
C ARG A 55 -4.93 8.67 -22.40
N MET A 56 -5.02 8.08 -21.21
CA MET A 56 -3.87 7.58 -20.48
C MET A 56 -3.56 6.12 -20.83
N ASN A 57 -2.28 5.79 -20.94
CA ASN A 57 -1.81 4.44 -21.16
C ASN A 57 -1.42 3.80 -19.84
N ARG A 58 -1.45 2.46 -19.75
CA ARG A 58 -0.98 1.71 -18.58
C ARG A 58 0.47 2.07 -18.20
N LYS A 59 1.30 2.38 -19.19
CA LYS A 59 2.71 2.79 -19.03
C LYS A 59 2.92 4.15 -18.32
N ASP A 60 1.87 4.96 -18.21
CA ASP A 60 1.93 6.24 -17.49
C ASP A 60 1.93 6.02 -15.97
N PHE A 61 1.63 4.81 -15.54
CA PHE A 61 1.49 4.43 -14.14
C PHE A 61 2.51 3.38 -13.74
N GLU A 62 2.92 3.42 -12.48
CA GLU A 62 3.87 2.50 -11.90
C GLU A 62 3.36 1.96 -10.57
N ILE A 63 3.25 0.64 -10.45
CA ILE A 63 2.99 -0.06 -9.20
C ILE A 63 4.33 -0.50 -8.63
N MET A 64 4.67 0.08 -7.47
CA MET A 64 5.91 -0.21 -6.76
C MET A 64 5.65 -1.19 -5.63
N ALA A 65 6.13 -2.43 -5.82
CA ALA A 65 5.93 -3.53 -4.89
C ALA A 65 7.02 -3.60 -3.81
N PRO A 66 6.66 -3.92 -2.55
CA PRO A 66 7.62 -4.12 -1.48
C PRO A 66 8.27 -5.50 -1.58
N VAL A 67 9.59 -5.57 -1.54
CA VAL A 67 10.32 -6.83 -1.62
C VAL A 67 11.31 -6.96 -0.45
N GLY A 68 11.15 -8.04 0.33
CA GLY A 68 12.03 -8.38 1.46
C GLY A 68 12.69 -9.75 1.33
N SER A 69 12.35 -10.50 0.27
CA SER A 69 12.94 -11.81 -0.02
C SER A 69 12.77 -12.15 -1.51
N TYR A 70 13.46 -13.17 -2.00
CA TYR A 70 13.28 -13.65 -3.37
C TYR A 70 11.86 -14.15 -3.64
N GLU A 71 11.20 -14.80 -2.65
CA GLU A 71 9.80 -15.21 -2.76
C GLU A 71 8.88 -13.99 -3.04
N SER A 72 9.11 -12.88 -2.33
CA SER A 72 8.33 -11.64 -2.56
C SER A 72 8.69 -10.96 -3.87
N LEU A 73 9.93 -11.08 -4.35
CA LEU A 73 10.33 -10.58 -5.67
C LEU A 73 9.56 -11.30 -6.78
N TYR A 74 9.57 -12.63 -6.79
CA TYR A 74 8.81 -13.40 -7.79
C TYR A 74 7.29 -13.21 -7.63
N ALA A 75 6.79 -13.06 -6.41
CA ALA A 75 5.38 -12.73 -6.17
C ALA A 75 5.00 -11.34 -6.72
N ALA A 76 5.90 -10.35 -6.67
CA ALA A 76 5.69 -9.04 -7.28
C ALA A 76 5.60 -9.13 -8.81
N ILE A 77 6.49 -9.93 -9.43
CA ILE A 77 6.45 -10.23 -10.88
C ILE A 77 5.12 -10.89 -11.23
N GLN A 78 4.71 -11.93 -10.51
CA GLN A 78 3.44 -12.64 -10.72
C GLN A 78 2.22 -11.73 -10.53
N GLY A 79 2.29 -10.75 -9.65
CA GLY A 79 1.24 -9.75 -9.42
C GLY A 79 1.14 -8.68 -10.51
N GLY A 80 2.15 -8.56 -11.37
CA GLY A 80 2.20 -7.55 -12.43
C GLY A 80 2.68 -6.18 -11.91
N ALA A 81 3.66 -6.16 -11.00
CA ALA A 81 4.35 -4.93 -10.61
C ALA A 81 5.14 -4.34 -11.77
N ASP A 82 5.32 -3.01 -11.77
CA ASP A 82 6.20 -2.29 -12.72
C ASP A 82 7.58 -2.04 -12.10
N ALA A 83 7.63 -1.96 -10.79
CA ALA A 83 8.84 -1.74 -10.03
C ALA A 83 8.81 -2.47 -8.70
N ILE A 84 9.99 -2.74 -8.18
CA ILE A 84 10.16 -3.21 -6.80
C ILE A 84 10.99 -2.23 -6.00
N TYR A 85 10.76 -2.16 -4.69
CA TYR A 85 11.69 -1.51 -3.78
C TYR A 85 12.10 -2.45 -2.65
N PHE A 86 13.36 -2.40 -2.31
CA PHE A 86 13.96 -3.30 -1.34
C PHE A 86 15.07 -2.60 -0.55
N GLY A 87 15.56 -3.25 0.50
CA GLY A 87 16.71 -2.79 1.27
C GLY A 87 17.74 -3.89 1.40
N ILE A 88 19.00 -3.49 1.50
CA ILE A 88 20.10 -4.34 1.93
C ILE A 88 20.42 -4.06 3.40
N GLU A 89 21.25 -4.87 4.01
CA GLU A 89 21.76 -4.62 5.37
C GLU A 89 22.35 -3.21 5.46
N GLY A 90 22.08 -2.48 6.55
CA GLY A 90 22.63 -1.15 6.82
C GLY A 90 21.61 -0.01 6.72
N LEU A 91 21.78 0.91 5.76
CA LEU A 91 21.15 2.23 5.75
C LEU A 91 19.74 2.28 5.16
N ASN A 92 18.81 1.45 5.65
CA ASN A 92 17.39 1.51 5.26
C ASN A 92 16.45 1.47 6.46
N MET A 93 15.25 2.04 6.33
CA MET A 93 14.25 2.19 7.41
C MET A 93 13.70 0.86 7.98
N ARG A 94 14.10 -0.28 7.43
CA ARG A 94 13.74 -1.63 7.88
C ARG A 94 14.96 -2.49 8.20
N ALA A 95 16.14 -1.90 8.33
CA ALA A 95 17.41 -2.62 8.51
C ALA A 95 17.37 -3.67 9.64
N LYS A 96 16.66 -3.38 10.75
CA LYS A 96 16.53 -4.29 11.90
C LYS A 96 15.13 -4.90 12.06
N SER A 97 14.16 -4.58 11.20
CA SER A 97 12.76 -4.99 11.37
C SER A 97 12.24 -5.91 10.26
N SER A 98 13.04 -6.24 9.27
CA SER A 98 12.74 -7.22 8.22
C SER A 98 14.00 -7.98 7.84
N ILE A 99 13.83 -9.10 7.14
CA ILE A 99 14.93 -9.75 6.42
C ILE A 99 15.36 -8.76 5.33
N ASN A 100 16.66 -8.56 5.18
CA ASN A 100 17.24 -7.71 4.16
C ASN A 100 18.12 -8.56 3.25
N PHE A 101 18.26 -8.13 2.01
CA PHE A 101 19.27 -8.65 1.11
C PHE A 101 20.66 -8.15 1.53
N THR A 102 21.67 -8.76 0.97
CA THR A 102 23.06 -8.32 1.10
C THR A 102 23.48 -7.50 -0.12
N ILE A 103 24.65 -6.89 -0.08
CA ILE A 103 25.19 -6.17 -1.22
C ILE A 103 25.44 -7.11 -2.42
N ASP A 104 25.77 -8.38 -2.15
CA ASP A 104 26.03 -9.42 -3.18
C ASP A 104 24.74 -9.79 -3.95
N ASP A 105 23.57 -9.59 -3.37
CA ASP A 105 22.29 -9.82 -4.04
C ASP A 105 21.94 -8.81 -5.12
N LEU A 106 22.57 -7.62 -5.12
CA LEU A 106 22.20 -6.49 -6.00
C LEU A 106 22.23 -6.87 -7.49
N HIS A 107 23.30 -7.53 -7.94
CA HIS A 107 23.43 -7.97 -9.33
C HIS A 107 22.35 -8.95 -9.74
N ASN A 108 22.04 -9.90 -8.86
CA ASN A 108 21.02 -10.92 -9.13
C ASN A 108 19.61 -10.31 -9.15
N ILE A 109 19.30 -9.40 -8.23
CA ILE A 109 18.03 -8.67 -8.19
C ILE A 109 17.87 -7.81 -9.45
N ALA A 110 18.87 -7.03 -9.83
CA ALA A 110 18.85 -6.20 -11.03
C ALA A 110 18.64 -7.05 -12.29
N LYS A 111 19.34 -8.18 -12.40
CA LYS A 111 19.17 -9.13 -13.50
C LYS A 111 17.76 -9.67 -13.59
N ILE A 112 17.20 -10.19 -12.47
CA ILE A 112 15.83 -10.71 -12.43
C ILE A 112 14.83 -9.61 -12.82
N CYS A 113 15.00 -8.39 -12.33
CA CYS A 113 14.14 -7.26 -12.67
C CYS A 113 14.21 -6.95 -14.16
N SER A 114 15.40 -6.82 -14.73
CA SER A 114 15.62 -6.53 -16.16
C SER A 114 15.02 -7.61 -17.06
N GLU A 115 15.24 -8.90 -16.74
CA GLU A 115 14.69 -10.04 -17.49
C GLU A 115 13.15 -10.07 -17.49
N ASN A 116 12.52 -9.46 -16.48
CA ASN A 116 11.05 -9.40 -16.34
C ASN A 116 10.45 -8.00 -16.60
N GLY A 117 11.26 -7.05 -17.11
CA GLY A 117 10.80 -5.72 -17.45
C GLY A 117 10.41 -4.84 -16.25
N LEU A 118 10.96 -5.14 -15.05
CA LEU A 118 10.74 -4.37 -13.82
C LEU A 118 11.87 -3.40 -13.58
N LYS A 119 11.56 -2.26 -12.95
CA LYS A 119 12.54 -1.38 -12.33
C LYS A 119 12.88 -1.86 -10.92
N SER A 120 14.12 -1.62 -10.50
CA SER A 120 14.62 -1.97 -9.18
C SER A 120 15.03 -0.71 -8.42
N TYR A 121 14.53 -0.53 -7.18
CA TYR A 121 14.81 0.65 -6.36
C TYR A 121 15.39 0.24 -5.02
N LEU A 122 16.62 0.67 -4.74
CA LEU A 122 17.29 0.40 -3.48
C LEU A 122 17.00 1.52 -2.47
N THR A 123 16.54 1.16 -1.26
CA THR A 123 16.31 2.13 -0.20
C THR A 123 17.61 2.46 0.55
N VAL A 124 18.00 3.75 0.53
CA VAL A 124 19.07 4.37 1.32
C VAL A 124 18.48 5.58 2.02
N ASN A 125 17.45 5.33 2.85
CA ASN A 125 16.53 6.37 3.32
C ASN A 125 16.50 6.56 4.84
N THR A 126 17.57 6.19 5.54
CA THR A 126 17.79 6.51 6.95
C THR A 126 18.46 7.86 7.11
N VAL A 127 18.49 8.39 8.33
CA VAL A 127 19.39 9.45 8.73
C VAL A 127 20.82 8.92 8.68
N VAL A 128 21.73 9.64 8.02
CA VAL A 128 23.14 9.30 7.85
C VAL A 128 23.98 10.11 8.85
N TYR A 129 24.84 9.43 9.63
CA TYR A 129 25.82 10.07 10.51
C TYR A 129 27.19 10.11 9.82
N ASN A 130 28.11 10.90 10.33
CA ASN A 130 29.46 11.00 9.76
C ASN A 130 30.15 9.64 9.64
N GLU A 131 29.95 8.76 10.59
CA GLU A 131 30.49 7.39 10.60
C GLU A 131 29.89 6.47 9.51
N ASP A 132 28.71 6.82 8.97
CA ASP A 132 28.03 6.04 7.94
C ASP A 132 28.41 6.47 6.51
N ILE A 133 29.12 7.59 6.33
CA ILE A 133 29.35 8.20 5.00
C ILE A 133 30.04 7.22 4.05
N GLU A 134 31.10 6.54 4.48
CA GLU A 134 31.82 5.60 3.61
C GLU A 134 30.97 4.35 3.29
N LEU A 135 30.20 3.85 4.25
CA LEU A 135 29.24 2.77 3.99
C LEU A 135 28.15 3.21 3.00
N MET A 136 27.62 4.42 3.17
CA MET A 136 26.63 5.00 2.25
C MET A 136 27.18 5.07 0.81
N LYS A 137 28.39 5.58 0.65
CA LYS A 137 29.04 5.65 -0.67
C LYS A 137 29.20 4.27 -1.29
N SER A 138 29.76 3.30 -0.54
CA SER A 138 29.96 1.94 -1.03
C SER A 138 28.66 1.26 -1.47
N ILE A 139 27.55 1.49 -0.74
CA ILE A 139 26.21 0.97 -1.09
C ILE A 139 25.72 1.60 -2.40
N ILE A 140 25.87 2.91 -2.58
CA ILE A 140 25.40 3.61 -3.79
C ILE A 140 26.28 3.24 -5.01
N GLU A 141 27.58 3.08 -4.83
CA GLU A 141 28.50 2.58 -5.86
C GLU A 141 28.13 1.16 -6.31
N ALA A 142 27.90 0.26 -5.37
CA ALA A 142 27.47 -1.11 -5.66
C ALA A 142 26.10 -1.13 -6.39
N ALA A 143 25.18 -0.25 -6.02
CA ALA A 143 23.91 -0.10 -6.73
C ALA A 143 24.11 0.35 -8.18
N LYS A 144 25.05 1.28 -8.42
CA LYS A 144 25.43 1.72 -9.77
C LYS A 144 26.03 0.57 -10.58
N GLU A 145 27.01 -0.15 -10.02
CA GLU A 145 27.67 -1.28 -10.67
C GLU A 145 26.69 -2.39 -11.03
N ALA A 146 25.74 -2.68 -10.14
CA ALA A 146 24.69 -3.65 -10.37
C ALA A 146 23.57 -3.16 -11.33
N GLN A 147 23.62 -1.92 -11.80
CA GLN A 147 22.60 -1.31 -12.66
C GLN A 147 21.20 -1.27 -12.01
N ILE A 148 21.15 -1.01 -10.71
CA ILE A 148 19.90 -0.70 -10.00
C ILE A 148 19.31 0.58 -10.61
N SER A 149 18.01 0.59 -10.87
CA SER A 149 17.34 1.67 -11.61
C SER A 149 17.39 3.01 -10.91
N ALA A 150 17.22 3.04 -9.58
CA ALA A 150 17.34 4.25 -8.75
C ALA A 150 17.57 3.90 -7.28
N ILE A 151 17.99 4.91 -6.50
CA ILE A 151 17.93 4.84 -5.04
C ILE A 151 16.75 5.66 -4.50
N ILE A 152 16.15 5.21 -3.40
CA ILE A 152 15.15 5.97 -2.63
C ILE A 152 15.88 6.56 -1.42
N ALA A 153 16.06 7.87 -1.38
CA ALA A 153 16.87 8.55 -0.38
C ALA A 153 16.12 9.70 0.32
N SER A 154 16.55 10.02 1.55
CA SER A 154 16.04 11.15 2.34
C SER A 154 17.14 12.03 2.91
N ASP A 155 18.36 11.52 3.05
CA ASP A 155 19.49 12.29 3.54
C ASP A 155 20.19 12.98 2.38
N MET A 156 20.54 14.26 2.55
CA MET A 156 21.19 15.04 1.50
C MET A 156 22.57 14.49 1.13
N ALA A 157 23.29 13.86 2.07
CA ALA A 157 24.57 13.23 1.76
C ALA A 157 24.39 12.11 0.72
N ALA A 158 23.36 11.26 0.89
CA ALA A 158 23.04 10.18 -0.06
C ALA A 158 22.53 10.73 -1.40
N ILE A 159 21.67 11.76 -1.36
CA ILE A 159 21.09 12.38 -2.56
C ILE A 159 22.20 13.02 -3.43
N LEU A 160 23.03 13.84 -2.81
CA LEU A 160 24.11 14.55 -3.53
C LEU A 160 25.15 13.59 -4.10
N TYR A 161 25.58 12.60 -3.31
CA TYR A 161 26.55 11.62 -3.79
C TYR A 161 26.02 10.77 -4.95
N ALA A 162 24.77 10.30 -4.84
CA ALA A 162 24.15 9.55 -5.94
C ALA A 162 24.09 10.38 -7.24
N ARG A 163 23.72 11.66 -7.13
CA ARG A 163 23.70 12.60 -8.28
C ARG A 163 25.11 12.82 -8.85
N GLU A 164 26.11 12.97 -8.00
CA GLU A 164 27.52 13.16 -8.41
C GLU A 164 28.02 12.00 -9.27
N ILE A 165 27.70 10.75 -8.85
CA ILE A 165 28.13 9.56 -9.59
C ILE A 165 27.14 9.12 -10.69
N GLY A 166 26.03 9.84 -10.89
CA GLY A 166 25.05 9.58 -11.97
C GLY A 166 24.08 8.44 -11.67
N VAL A 167 23.71 8.22 -10.41
CA VAL A 167 22.62 7.31 -9.99
C VAL A 167 21.33 8.10 -9.85
N GLU A 168 20.21 7.58 -10.40
CA GLU A 168 18.90 8.18 -10.28
C GLU A 168 18.41 8.16 -8.82
N VAL A 169 17.75 9.24 -8.41
CA VAL A 169 17.25 9.42 -7.04
C VAL A 169 15.73 9.59 -7.05
N HIS A 170 15.04 8.87 -6.19
CA HIS A 170 13.66 9.13 -5.78
C HIS A 170 13.64 9.74 -4.38
N ILE A 171 12.91 10.84 -4.21
CA ILE A 171 12.78 11.50 -2.91
C ILE A 171 11.86 10.68 -2.02
N SER A 172 12.38 10.26 -0.86
CA SER A 172 11.65 9.41 0.08
C SER A 172 10.63 10.18 0.93
N THR A 173 9.61 9.46 1.41
CA THR A 173 8.54 10.00 2.26
C THR A 173 9.05 10.68 3.54
N GLN A 174 10.25 10.33 4.02
CA GLN A 174 10.84 10.94 5.23
C GLN A 174 11.17 12.44 5.06
N LEU A 175 11.21 12.95 3.84
CA LEU A 175 11.37 14.39 3.57
C LEU A 175 10.05 15.17 3.68
N ASN A 176 8.91 14.46 3.81
CA ASN A 176 7.58 15.03 4.11
C ASN A 176 7.20 16.17 3.17
N VAL A 177 7.41 15.97 1.87
CA VAL A 177 7.09 16.97 0.85
C VAL A 177 5.57 17.17 0.79
N SER A 178 5.11 18.36 1.17
CA SER A 178 3.68 18.67 1.37
C SER A 178 3.18 19.89 0.59
N ASN A 179 4.03 20.50 -0.23
CA ASN A 179 3.66 21.63 -1.09
C ASN A 179 4.54 21.68 -2.34
N TYR A 180 4.08 22.41 -3.36
CA TYR A 180 4.76 22.47 -4.65
C TYR A 180 6.13 23.17 -4.59
N LYS A 181 6.37 24.10 -3.66
CA LYS A 181 7.68 24.77 -3.53
C LYS A 181 8.75 23.81 -2.99
N ALA A 182 8.41 22.98 -2.00
CA ALA A 182 9.28 21.92 -1.53
C ALA A 182 9.52 20.90 -2.65
N LEU A 183 8.48 20.48 -3.39
CA LEU A 183 8.60 19.60 -4.55
C LEU A 183 9.53 20.22 -5.61
N GLN A 184 9.35 21.50 -5.95
CA GLN A 184 10.19 22.22 -6.90
C GLN A 184 11.67 22.28 -6.46
N PHE A 185 11.92 22.41 -5.16
CA PHE A 185 13.29 22.33 -4.64
C PHE A 185 13.88 20.93 -4.87
N TYR A 186 13.15 19.86 -4.50
CA TYR A 186 13.66 18.50 -4.65
C TYR A 186 13.70 18.00 -6.09
N SER A 187 12.93 18.60 -7.00
CA SER A 187 12.98 18.28 -8.43
C SER A 187 14.35 18.50 -9.08
N GLN A 188 15.21 19.30 -8.46
CA GLN A 188 16.59 19.48 -8.91
C GLN A 188 17.43 18.19 -8.79
N PHE A 189 16.99 17.28 -7.94
CA PHE A 189 17.73 16.05 -7.60
C PHE A 189 17.02 14.77 -8.06
N ALA A 190 15.72 14.81 -8.29
CA ALA A 190 14.91 13.61 -8.50
C ALA A 190 13.76 13.82 -9.48
N ASP A 191 13.45 12.78 -10.25
CA ASP A 191 12.30 12.75 -11.18
C ASP A 191 11.03 12.21 -10.52
N VAL A 192 11.16 11.56 -9.35
CA VAL A 192 10.04 11.04 -8.56
C VAL A 192 10.11 11.56 -7.13
N VAL A 193 8.99 12.10 -6.65
CA VAL A 193 8.88 12.64 -5.30
C VAL A 193 7.71 11.99 -4.57
N VAL A 194 8.00 11.36 -3.41
CA VAL A 194 6.95 10.85 -2.50
C VAL A 194 6.37 12.02 -1.72
N LEU A 195 5.07 12.24 -1.87
CA LEU A 195 4.37 13.24 -1.07
C LEU A 195 4.08 12.74 0.36
N ALA A 196 3.91 13.68 1.27
CA ALA A 196 3.55 13.42 2.66
C ALA A 196 2.19 12.67 2.74
N THR A 197 2.11 11.68 3.62
CA THR A 197 0.93 10.78 3.74
C THR A 197 -0.28 11.43 4.39
N GLU A 198 -0.13 12.58 5.02
CA GLU A 198 -1.19 13.38 5.63
C GLU A 198 -1.93 14.32 4.66
N LEU A 199 -1.48 14.44 3.41
CA LEU A 199 -2.15 15.24 2.39
C LEU A 199 -3.46 14.58 1.93
N ASN A 200 -4.47 15.42 1.70
CA ASN A 200 -5.67 14.98 0.98
C ASN A 200 -5.51 15.12 -0.54
N LEU A 201 -6.36 14.45 -1.30
CA LEU A 201 -6.25 14.43 -2.77
C LEU A 201 -6.48 15.79 -3.44
N THR A 202 -7.18 16.72 -2.79
CA THR A 202 -7.30 18.11 -3.29
C THR A 202 -5.94 18.80 -3.26
N GLN A 203 -5.22 18.70 -2.14
CA GLN A 203 -3.87 19.25 -2.01
C GLN A 203 -2.89 18.60 -2.99
N VAL A 204 -3.01 17.27 -3.22
CA VAL A 204 -2.21 16.56 -4.22
C VAL A 204 -2.49 17.09 -5.62
N SER A 205 -3.76 17.30 -5.97
CA SER A 205 -4.16 17.88 -7.27
C SER A 205 -3.59 19.29 -7.47
N GLU A 206 -3.62 20.13 -6.44
CA GLU A 206 -3.03 21.47 -6.49
C GLU A 206 -1.52 21.43 -6.77
N ILE A 207 -0.80 20.49 -6.15
CA ILE A 207 0.63 20.27 -6.42
C ILE A 207 0.82 19.80 -7.87
N PHE A 208 0.01 18.85 -8.34
CA PHE A 208 0.09 18.34 -9.71
C PHE A 208 -0.19 19.43 -10.75
N ASP A 209 -1.20 20.27 -10.52
CA ASP A 209 -1.51 21.40 -11.40
C ASP A 209 -0.36 22.39 -11.49
N LYS A 210 0.36 22.60 -10.38
CA LYS A 210 1.60 23.41 -10.36
C LYS A 210 2.74 22.78 -11.14
N ILE A 211 2.93 21.45 -11.02
CA ILE A 211 3.91 20.73 -11.84
C ILE A 211 3.62 20.95 -13.35
N GLN A 212 2.33 20.89 -13.73
CA GLN A 212 1.92 21.07 -15.12
C GLN A 212 2.08 22.51 -15.61
N SER A 213 1.60 23.50 -14.83
CA SER A 213 1.56 24.91 -15.22
C SER A 213 2.91 25.61 -15.14
N GLU A 214 3.74 25.26 -14.15
CA GLU A 214 5.07 25.85 -13.97
C GLU A 214 6.18 25.00 -14.65
N ASN A 215 5.81 23.92 -15.34
CA ASN A 215 6.70 22.99 -16.04
C ASN A 215 7.85 22.50 -15.12
N ILE A 216 7.50 22.03 -13.92
CA ILE A 216 8.50 21.53 -12.96
C ILE A 216 9.02 20.18 -13.42
N CYS A 217 10.27 20.16 -13.85
CA CYS A 217 10.93 18.97 -14.38
C CYS A 217 12.02 18.47 -13.43
N GLY A 218 12.26 17.17 -13.47
CA GLY A 218 13.38 16.52 -12.81
C GLY A 218 14.67 16.58 -13.64
N PRO A 219 15.73 15.91 -13.18
CA PRO A 219 17.05 15.93 -13.83
C PRO A 219 17.09 15.39 -15.26
N HIS A 220 16.16 14.51 -15.62
CA HIS A 220 16.07 13.97 -16.98
C HIS A 220 15.25 14.85 -17.95
N GLY A 221 14.77 16.02 -17.47
CA GLY A 221 13.98 16.94 -18.27
C GLY A 221 12.48 16.57 -18.39
N GLU A 222 12.10 15.45 -17.81
CA GLU A 222 10.69 15.01 -17.73
C GLU A 222 10.01 15.68 -16.53
N LYS A 223 8.68 15.88 -16.62
CA LYS A 223 7.92 16.39 -15.48
C LYS A 223 8.00 15.46 -14.29
N VAL A 224 8.21 16.04 -13.10
CA VAL A 224 8.27 15.28 -11.85
C VAL A 224 7.02 14.44 -11.67
N ARG A 225 7.21 13.17 -11.35
CA ARG A 225 6.13 12.22 -11.06
C ARG A 225 5.82 12.18 -9.57
N ILE A 226 4.55 12.25 -9.24
CA ILE A 226 4.07 12.13 -7.85
C ILE A 226 3.97 10.65 -7.50
N GLU A 227 4.64 10.27 -6.41
CA GLU A 227 4.52 8.97 -5.75
C GLU A 227 3.69 9.11 -4.47
N MET A 228 2.73 8.19 -4.25
CA MET A 228 1.99 8.08 -3.00
C MET A 228 1.82 6.62 -2.57
N PHE A 229 1.75 6.40 -1.26
CA PHE A 229 1.34 5.10 -0.76
C PHE A 229 -0.13 4.82 -1.13
N CYS A 230 -0.41 3.60 -1.59
CA CYS A 230 -1.76 3.17 -1.92
C CYS A 230 -2.28 2.05 -1.02
N HIS A 231 -1.39 1.29 -0.37
CA HIS A 231 -1.79 0.17 0.49
C HIS A 231 -0.77 -0.11 1.57
N GLY A 232 -1.25 -0.61 2.72
CA GLY A 232 -0.44 -1.19 3.79
C GLY A 232 -0.27 -0.31 5.01
N ALA A 233 0.70 -0.63 5.85
CA ALA A 233 0.84 -0.03 7.18
C ALA A 233 1.13 1.47 7.12
N LEU A 234 0.34 2.27 7.85
CA LEU A 234 0.63 3.66 8.13
C LEU A 234 1.42 3.82 9.44
N CYS A 235 2.29 4.82 9.48
CA CYS A 235 3.01 5.20 10.68
C CYS A 235 2.12 6.11 11.57
N MET A 236 2.23 5.96 12.90
CA MET A 236 1.59 6.87 13.85
C MET A 236 2.24 8.27 13.83
N ALA A 237 3.55 8.30 13.65
CA ALA A 237 4.34 9.53 13.59
C ALA A 237 4.50 10.01 12.15
N VAL A 238 4.79 11.30 11.98
CA VAL A 238 5.33 11.85 10.74
C VAL A 238 6.56 11.04 10.32
N SER A 239 6.61 10.64 9.06
CA SER A 239 7.66 9.75 8.54
C SER A 239 9.05 10.32 8.81
N GLY A 240 9.94 9.48 9.37
CA GLY A 240 11.30 9.87 9.72
C GLY A 240 11.43 10.82 10.92
N LYS A 241 10.40 10.98 11.75
CA LYS A 241 10.38 11.88 12.92
C LYS A 241 9.90 11.19 14.20
N CYS A 242 10.12 9.88 14.34
CA CYS A 242 9.65 9.10 15.47
C CYS A 242 10.77 8.79 16.48
N TYR A 243 10.53 9.15 17.74
CA TYR A 243 11.45 8.85 18.86
C TYR A 243 10.98 7.72 19.78
N LEU A 244 9.77 7.14 19.55
CA LEU A 244 9.23 6.12 20.47
C LEU A 244 10.18 4.96 20.74
N SER A 245 10.72 4.34 19.66
CA SER A 245 11.65 3.23 19.82
C SER A 245 13.01 3.65 20.43
N LEU A 246 13.46 4.87 20.14
CA LEU A 246 14.69 5.39 20.72
C LEU A 246 14.52 5.62 22.23
N HIS A 247 13.41 6.25 22.63
CA HIS A 247 13.12 6.53 24.03
C HIS A 247 12.96 5.25 24.87
N GLU A 248 12.16 4.31 24.40
CA GLU A 248 11.82 3.09 25.15
C GLU A 248 12.90 2.00 25.11
N MET A 249 13.63 1.89 23.99
CA MET A 249 14.47 0.73 23.70
C MET A 249 15.92 1.12 23.30
N ASN A 250 16.28 2.40 23.36
CA ASN A 250 17.54 2.93 22.83
C ASN A 250 17.80 2.46 21.38
N SER A 251 16.75 2.44 20.56
CA SER A 251 16.74 1.88 19.19
C SER A 251 16.08 2.86 18.23
N SER A 252 16.87 3.59 17.45
CA SER A 252 16.37 4.67 16.60
C SER A 252 15.56 4.14 15.40
N ALA A 253 14.27 4.44 15.39
CA ALA A 253 13.40 4.13 14.24
C ALA A 253 13.88 4.84 12.97
N ASN A 254 14.42 6.05 13.08
CA ASN A 254 14.90 6.86 11.96
C ASN A 254 16.22 6.33 11.36
N ARG A 255 16.83 5.38 12.04
CA ARG A 255 18.01 4.62 11.57
C ARG A 255 17.69 3.14 11.31
N GLY A 256 16.44 2.83 10.97
CA GLY A 256 16.02 1.49 10.57
C GLY A 256 15.72 0.52 11.72
N ALA A 257 15.75 0.96 12.98
CA ALA A 257 15.59 0.11 14.16
C ALA A 257 14.25 0.34 14.88
N CYS A 258 13.15 0.43 14.12
CA CYS A 258 11.80 0.57 14.67
C CYS A 258 11.33 -0.72 15.33
N THR A 259 11.08 -0.69 16.63
CA THR A 259 10.56 -1.82 17.43
C THR A 259 9.02 -1.87 17.48
N GLN A 260 8.36 -1.01 16.74
CA GLN A 260 6.89 -0.94 16.64
C GLN A 260 6.18 -0.75 17.99
N ILE A 261 6.72 0.06 18.88
CA ILE A 261 6.15 0.38 20.20
C ILE A 261 4.70 0.84 20.08
N CYS A 262 4.38 1.69 19.08
CA CYS A 262 3.02 2.16 18.82
C CYS A 262 2.00 1.04 18.51
N ARG A 263 2.43 -0.19 18.26
CA ARG A 263 1.54 -1.34 17.97
C ARG A 263 1.18 -2.15 19.21
N ARG A 264 1.72 -1.81 20.38
CA ARG A 264 1.39 -2.44 21.67
C ARG A 264 0.05 -1.93 22.19
N GLY A 265 -0.57 -2.69 23.10
CA GLY A 265 -1.70 -2.21 23.89
C GLY A 265 -1.21 -1.33 25.03
N TYR A 266 -1.97 -0.28 25.35
CA TYR A 266 -1.67 0.67 26.42
C TYR A 266 -2.86 0.80 27.38
N GLU A 267 -2.56 1.12 28.62
CA GLU A 267 -3.52 1.54 29.63
C GLU A 267 -3.10 2.93 30.12
N VAL A 268 -4.03 3.88 30.14
CA VAL A 268 -3.79 5.24 30.62
C VAL A 268 -4.49 5.41 31.96
N THR A 269 -3.72 5.76 32.99
CA THR A 269 -4.21 5.99 34.35
C THR A 269 -3.94 7.45 34.71
N ASP A 270 -4.96 8.15 35.24
CA ASP A 270 -4.77 9.45 35.85
C ASP A 270 -4.00 9.27 37.14
N LEU A 271 -2.86 9.93 37.30
CA LEU A 271 -1.97 9.76 38.44
C LEU A 271 -2.50 10.44 39.72
N ASP A 272 -3.34 11.46 39.58
CA ASP A 272 -3.88 12.22 40.71
C ASP A 272 -5.12 11.52 41.32
N THR A 273 -6.00 11.02 40.43
CA THR A 273 -7.25 10.38 40.87
C THR A 273 -7.18 8.86 40.90
N GLY A 274 -6.23 8.25 40.23
CA GLY A 274 -6.13 6.80 40.03
C GLY A 274 -7.16 6.26 39.04
N ASP A 275 -7.98 7.13 38.45
CA ASP A 275 -8.98 6.72 37.46
C ASP A 275 -8.30 6.23 36.19
N LYS A 276 -8.78 5.10 35.70
CA LYS A 276 -8.36 4.57 34.43
C LYS A 276 -9.26 5.15 33.35
N LEU A 277 -8.68 5.85 32.38
CA LEU A 277 -9.40 6.21 31.18
C LEU A 277 -9.96 4.92 30.57
N ALA A 278 -11.28 4.79 30.54
CA ALA A 278 -11.97 3.73 29.81
C ALA A 278 -11.79 3.95 28.31
N ILE A 279 -10.59 3.65 27.84
CA ILE A 279 -10.31 3.62 26.40
C ILE A 279 -10.84 2.28 25.93
N GLU A 280 -11.95 2.28 25.22
CA GLU A 280 -12.55 1.07 24.63
C GLU A 280 -11.55 0.31 23.74
N ASN A 281 -10.54 1.01 23.22
CA ASN A 281 -9.49 0.43 22.38
C ASN A 281 -8.10 0.62 22.96
N LYS A 282 -7.49 -0.47 23.44
CA LYS A 282 -6.11 -0.50 23.97
C LYS A 282 -5.03 -0.06 22.96
N TYR A 283 -5.33 -0.05 21.67
CA TYR A 283 -4.37 0.21 20.58
C TYR A 283 -4.43 1.65 20.09
N ILE A 284 -4.46 2.59 20.99
CA ILE A 284 -4.65 4.03 20.76
C ILE A 284 -3.61 4.70 19.85
N MET A 285 -2.47 4.04 19.63
CA MET A 285 -1.39 4.52 18.75
C MET A 285 -1.17 3.59 17.55
N SER A 286 -2.02 2.59 17.32
CA SER A 286 -1.88 1.62 16.23
C SER A 286 -2.87 1.89 15.11
N PRO A 287 -2.51 2.72 14.09
CA PRO A 287 -3.42 2.99 12.98
C PRO A 287 -3.74 1.70 12.19
N LYS A 288 -4.96 1.65 11.65
CA LYS A 288 -5.34 0.68 10.63
C LYS A 288 -4.45 0.82 9.40
N ASP A 289 -4.43 -0.19 8.57
CA ASP A 289 -3.67 -0.16 7.32
C ASP A 289 -4.41 0.67 6.26
N LEU A 290 -3.65 1.45 5.48
CA LEU A 290 -4.17 2.21 4.35
C LEU A 290 -4.73 1.25 3.28
N LYS A 291 -5.89 1.60 2.72
CA LYS A 291 -6.45 0.94 1.55
C LYS A 291 -7.13 1.98 0.66
N THR A 292 -6.65 2.15 -0.56
CA THR A 292 -7.15 3.18 -1.49
C THR A 292 -7.88 2.61 -2.70
N ILE A 293 -7.98 1.29 -2.80
CA ILE A 293 -8.46 0.62 -4.00
C ILE A 293 -9.87 1.05 -4.45
N HIS A 294 -10.72 1.48 -3.51
CA HIS A 294 -12.09 1.93 -3.76
C HIS A 294 -12.20 3.41 -4.19
N PHE A 295 -11.07 4.13 -4.25
CA PHE A 295 -11.00 5.49 -4.83
C PHE A 295 -9.75 5.68 -5.70
N MET A 296 -9.32 4.60 -6.36
CA MET A 296 -8.13 4.58 -7.22
C MET A 296 -8.23 5.60 -8.36
N ASN A 297 -9.41 5.73 -8.96
CA ASN A 297 -9.72 6.74 -9.96
C ASN A 297 -9.46 8.17 -9.45
N LYS A 298 -9.81 8.49 -8.20
CA LYS A 298 -9.56 9.82 -7.62
C LYS A 298 -8.06 10.08 -7.42
N MET A 299 -7.28 9.07 -7.07
CA MET A 299 -5.81 9.21 -6.97
C MET A 299 -5.20 9.49 -8.34
N ILE A 300 -5.64 8.77 -9.38
CA ILE A 300 -5.21 8.98 -10.77
C ILE A 300 -5.55 10.40 -11.23
N ASP A 301 -6.78 10.86 -10.97
CA ASP A 301 -7.25 12.21 -11.31
C ASP A 301 -6.47 13.29 -10.59
N ALA A 302 -6.11 13.07 -9.32
CA ALA A 302 -5.27 13.98 -8.54
C ALA A 302 -3.81 14.06 -9.02
N GLY A 303 -3.41 13.26 -10.00
CA GLY A 303 -2.09 13.31 -10.62
C GLY A 303 -1.08 12.32 -10.08
N VAL A 304 -1.47 11.37 -9.24
CA VAL A 304 -0.59 10.29 -8.79
C VAL A 304 -0.20 9.40 -9.97
N ARG A 305 1.09 9.09 -10.11
CA ARG A 305 1.62 8.26 -11.20
C ARG A 305 2.40 7.05 -10.70
N VAL A 306 2.91 7.09 -9.46
CA VAL A 306 3.62 5.97 -8.83
C VAL A 306 2.85 5.57 -7.57
N PHE A 307 2.37 4.32 -7.54
CA PHE A 307 1.54 3.76 -6.48
C PHE A 307 2.37 2.79 -5.66
N LYS A 308 2.74 3.22 -4.45
CA LYS A 308 3.60 2.45 -3.56
C LYS A 308 2.80 1.59 -2.60
N ILE A 309 3.13 0.31 -2.54
CA ILE A 309 2.58 -0.64 -1.58
C ILE A 309 3.56 -0.79 -0.42
N GLU A 310 3.12 -0.57 0.84
CA GLU A 310 3.95 -0.85 2.02
C GLU A 310 3.81 -2.33 2.43
N GLY A 311 4.95 -2.98 2.72
CA GLY A 311 4.89 -4.36 3.16
C GLY A 311 6.18 -5.19 3.01
N ARG A 312 7.38 -4.62 3.10
CA ARG A 312 8.65 -5.38 2.94
C ARG A 312 8.80 -6.58 3.90
N ALA A 313 8.19 -6.52 5.07
CA ALA A 313 8.19 -7.62 6.03
C ALA A 313 6.99 -8.59 5.85
N ARG A 314 6.25 -8.50 4.74
CA ARG A 314 5.10 -9.35 4.46
C ARG A 314 5.48 -10.55 3.62
N GLY A 315 4.68 -11.61 3.72
CA GLY A 315 4.88 -12.82 2.93
C GLY A 315 4.58 -12.62 1.43
N ALA A 316 5.07 -13.54 0.61
CA ALA A 316 4.91 -13.51 -0.84
C ALA A 316 3.43 -13.49 -1.28
N GLU A 317 2.55 -14.18 -0.55
CA GLU A 317 1.11 -14.19 -0.81
C GLU A 317 0.46 -12.81 -0.64
N TYR A 318 0.92 -12.01 0.33
CA TYR A 318 0.48 -10.63 0.48
C TYR A 318 0.92 -9.79 -0.72
N VAL A 319 2.19 -9.88 -1.10
CA VAL A 319 2.75 -9.10 -2.21
C VAL A 319 2.00 -9.44 -3.51
N ARG A 320 1.86 -10.74 -3.86
CA ARG A 320 1.12 -11.17 -5.05
C ARG A 320 -0.31 -10.64 -5.05
N THR A 321 -1.04 -10.86 -3.95
CA THR A 321 -2.46 -10.49 -3.88
C THR A 321 -2.67 -8.98 -3.99
N VAL A 322 -1.90 -8.19 -3.22
CA VAL A 322 -2.06 -6.73 -3.20
C VAL A 322 -1.66 -6.14 -4.55
N VAL A 323 -0.51 -6.53 -5.10
CA VAL A 323 -0.05 -6.04 -6.41
C VAL A 323 -1.06 -6.37 -7.51
N SER A 324 -1.57 -7.62 -7.57
CA SER A 324 -2.58 -8.02 -8.56
C SER A 324 -3.85 -7.17 -8.46
N CYS A 325 -4.38 -6.95 -7.24
CA CYS A 325 -5.58 -6.14 -7.05
C CYS A 325 -5.39 -4.70 -7.54
N TYR A 326 -4.27 -4.07 -7.22
CA TYR A 326 -3.98 -2.70 -7.65
C TYR A 326 -3.68 -2.61 -9.15
N ASN A 327 -3.03 -3.62 -9.75
CA ASN A 327 -2.82 -3.68 -11.20
C ASN A 327 -4.17 -3.79 -11.94
N GLU A 328 -5.05 -4.67 -11.50
CA GLU A 328 -6.41 -4.81 -12.03
C GLU A 328 -7.22 -3.52 -11.86
N ALA A 329 -7.10 -2.83 -10.72
CA ALA A 329 -7.80 -1.58 -10.45
C ALA A 329 -7.34 -0.44 -11.37
N ILE A 330 -6.02 -0.27 -11.57
CA ILE A 330 -5.48 0.73 -12.51
C ILE A 330 -5.94 0.43 -13.93
N ASN A 331 -5.81 -0.82 -14.40
CA ASN A 331 -6.29 -1.22 -15.73
C ASN A 331 -7.78 -0.92 -15.88
N SER A 332 -8.60 -1.24 -14.87
CA SER A 332 -10.04 -0.96 -14.91
C SER A 332 -10.37 0.53 -14.95
N CYS A 333 -9.56 1.39 -14.29
CA CYS A 333 -9.71 2.83 -14.42
C CYS A 333 -9.40 3.32 -15.84
N ILE A 334 -8.35 2.79 -16.47
CA ILE A 334 -7.95 3.15 -17.82
C ILE A 334 -9.00 2.68 -18.85
N ASP A 335 -9.48 1.44 -18.71
CA ASP A 335 -10.45 0.82 -19.61
C ASP A 335 -11.90 1.32 -19.38
N GLY A 336 -12.11 2.18 -18.37
CA GLY A 336 -13.45 2.68 -18.00
C GLY A 336 -14.37 1.61 -17.40
N THR A 337 -13.83 0.50 -16.91
CA THR A 337 -14.59 -0.64 -16.33
C THR A 337 -14.51 -0.71 -14.81
N TYR A 338 -13.98 0.32 -14.16
CA TYR A 338 -13.90 0.43 -12.71
C TYR A 338 -15.29 0.54 -12.09
N SER A 339 -15.69 -0.43 -11.25
CA SER A 339 -17.03 -0.54 -10.72
C SER A 339 -17.05 -1.02 -9.27
N GLU A 340 -18.15 -0.77 -8.57
CA GLU A 340 -18.38 -1.24 -7.18
C GLU A 340 -18.30 -2.77 -7.07
N GLU A 341 -18.73 -3.52 -8.08
CA GLU A 341 -18.64 -4.98 -8.10
C GLU A 341 -17.17 -5.45 -8.12
N LYS A 342 -16.34 -4.84 -8.96
CA LYS A 342 -14.90 -5.14 -8.99
C LYS A 342 -14.22 -4.75 -7.69
N ILE A 343 -14.58 -3.60 -7.12
CA ILE A 343 -14.07 -3.13 -5.82
C ILE A 343 -14.40 -4.16 -4.74
N ALA A 344 -15.63 -4.65 -4.67
CA ALA A 344 -16.03 -5.68 -3.71
C ALA A 344 -15.20 -6.97 -3.86
N GLY A 345 -14.92 -7.39 -5.09
CA GLY A 345 -14.08 -8.56 -5.36
C GLY A 345 -12.61 -8.36 -4.91
N TRP A 346 -12.04 -7.17 -5.13
CA TRP A 346 -10.70 -6.86 -4.62
C TRP A 346 -10.69 -6.75 -3.10
N ASP A 347 -11.71 -6.16 -2.49
CA ASP A 347 -11.83 -6.03 -1.03
C ASP A 347 -11.88 -7.40 -0.36
N GLU A 348 -12.62 -8.37 -0.93
CA GLU A 348 -12.62 -9.76 -0.45
C GLU A 348 -11.22 -10.39 -0.51
N ARG A 349 -10.49 -10.21 -1.60
CA ARG A 349 -9.12 -10.73 -1.76
C ARG A 349 -8.15 -10.07 -0.76
N LEU A 350 -8.20 -8.75 -0.62
CA LEU A 350 -7.35 -7.99 0.30
C LEU A 350 -7.62 -8.34 1.77
N ALA A 351 -8.86 -8.65 2.14
CA ALA A 351 -9.22 -9.07 3.50
C ALA A 351 -8.65 -10.45 3.88
N LYS A 352 -8.30 -11.28 2.90
CA LYS A 352 -7.75 -12.64 3.13
C LYS A 352 -6.26 -12.63 3.52
N VAL A 353 -5.51 -11.60 3.13
CA VAL A 353 -4.10 -11.46 3.46
C VAL A 353 -3.88 -10.56 4.66
N PHE A 354 -2.66 -10.48 5.17
CA PHE A 354 -2.35 -9.70 6.38
C PHE A 354 -2.84 -8.25 6.27
N ASN A 355 -3.61 -7.80 7.26
CA ASN A 355 -4.01 -6.41 7.44
C ASN A 355 -4.29 -6.13 8.92
N ARG A 356 -4.42 -4.84 9.31
CA ARG A 356 -4.80 -4.39 10.66
C ARG A 356 -6.19 -3.74 10.69
N GLY A 357 -7.10 -4.17 9.82
CA GLY A 357 -8.26 -3.41 9.41
C GLY A 357 -7.85 -2.32 8.42
N PHE A 358 -8.81 -1.76 7.70
CA PHE A 358 -8.54 -0.81 6.64
C PHE A 358 -9.18 0.55 6.92
N TRP A 359 -8.55 1.62 6.41
CA TRP A 359 -9.10 2.96 6.34
C TRP A 359 -8.49 3.74 5.17
N ASN A 360 -9.01 4.91 4.89
CA ASN A 360 -8.66 5.72 3.72
C ASN A 360 -7.41 6.59 3.92
N GLY A 361 -6.78 6.53 5.08
CA GLY A 361 -5.80 7.55 5.44
C GLY A 361 -6.46 8.92 5.53
N TYR A 362 -5.68 9.95 5.27
CA TYR A 362 -6.17 11.34 5.21
C TYR A 362 -6.60 11.78 3.80
N TYR A 363 -6.50 10.89 2.82
CA TYR A 363 -6.63 11.20 1.39
C TYR A 363 -7.99 11.76 0.98
N LEU A 364 -9.06 11.33 1.63
CA LEU A 364 -10.41 11.83 1.37
C LEU A 364 -10.83 12.99 2.31
N GLY A 365 -9.87 13.58 3.05
CA GLY A 365 -10.11 14.73 3.94
C GLY A 365 -10.56 14.35 5.35
N GLN A 366 -10.35 13.13 5.79
CA GLN A 366 -10.58 12.72 7.19
C GLN A 366 -9.71 13.55 8.13
N ARG A 367 -10.30 14.02 9.25
CA ARG A 367 -9.61 14.81 10.27
C ARG A 367 -9.05 13.96 11.41
N LEU A 368 -9.64 12.81 11.66
CA LEU A 368 -9.25 11.88 12.73
C LEU A 368 -8.75 10.59 12.13
N GLY A 369 -7.68 10.03 12.75
CA GLY A 369 -7.17 8.71 12.39
C GLY A 369 -8.09 7.58 12.86
N GLU A 370 -7.97 6.42 12.22
CA GLU A 370 -8.65 5.20 12.63
C GLU A 370 -7.64 4.18 13.18
N TRP A 371 -8.00 3.57 14.31
CA TRP A 371 -7.14 2.67 15.08
C TRP A 371 -7.58 1.22 14.96
N THR A 372 -6.61 0.30 15.01
CA THR A 372 -6.94 -1.13 15.07
C THR A 372 -7.52 -1.48 16.44
N SER A 373 -8.44 -2.45 16.47
CA SER A 373 -9.07 -2.94 17.71
C SER A 373 -8.35 -4.13 18.35
N LYS A 374 -7.31 -4.69 17.67
CA LYS A 374 -6.59 -5.87 18.15
C LYS A 374 -5.11 -5.86 17.76
N TYR A 375 -4.30 -6.62 18.49
CA TYR A 375 -2.90 -6.86 18.16
C TYR A 375 -2.78 -7.81 16.96
N GLY A 376 -1.82 -7.55 16.09
CA GLY A 376 -1.48 -8.43 14.98
C GLY A 376 -2.37 -8.28 13.75
N SER A 377 -2.69 -9.40 13.11
CA SER A 377 -3.48 -9.43 11.87
C SER A 377 -4.96 -9.44 12.10
N SER A 378 -5.69 -8.68 11.30
CA SER A 378 -7.15 -8.72 11.15
C SER A 378 -7.59 -9.57 9.96
N ALA A 379 -6.66 -10.23 9.26
CA ALA A 379 -6.99 -11.13 8.17
C ALA A 379 -7.98 -12.20 8.59
N GLN A 380 -8.87 -12.56 7.70
CA GLN A 380 -9.90 -13.58 7.93
C GLN A 380 -9.31 -14.99 7.97
N ARG A 381 -8.09 -15.17 7.48
CA ARG A 381 -7.42 -16.46 7.31
C ARG A 381 -6.01 -16.47 7.87
N VAL A 382 -5.56 -17.65 8.23
CA VAL A 382 -4.20 -17.95 8.69
C VAL A 382 -3.64 -19.06 7.81
N LYS A 383 -2.39 -18.94 7.40
CA LYS A 383 -1.68 -20.01 6.69
C LYS A 383 -0.97 -20.93 7.69
N ILE A 384 -1.21 -22.22 7.57
CA ILE A 384 -0.61 -23.27 8.40
C ILE A 384 0.32 -24.08 7.52
N TYR A 385 1.58 -24.18 7.94
CA TYR A 385 2.55 -25.04 7.23
C TYR A 385 2.09 -26.49 7.21
N ALA A 386 2.13 -27.12 6.03
CA ALA A 386 1.63 -28.47 5.83
C ALA A 386 2.68 -29.39 5.19
N ALA A 387 3.27 -29.00 4.07
CA ALA A 387 4.09 -29.92 3.27
C ALA A 387 5.29 -29.21 2.63
N LYS A 388 6.25 -30.02 2.24
CA LYS A 388 7.46 -29.62 1.53
C LYS A 388 7.46 -30.19 0.11
N GLY A 389 7.79 -29.36 -0.89
CA GLY A 389 7.96 -29.76 -2.27
C GLY A 389 9.10 -30.76 -2.44
N VAL A 390 8.85 -31.84 -3.18
CA VAL A 390 9.81 -32.91 -3.46
C VAL A 390 10.24 -32.86 -4.93
N ARG A 391 9.25 -32.85 -5.84
CA ARG A 391 9.51 -32.93 -7.28
C ARG A 391 8.39 -32.28 -8.08
N TYR A 392 8.71 -31.80 -9.27
CA TYR A 392 7.74 -31.29 -10.23
C TYR A 392 7.87 -32.00 -11.59
N PHE A 393 6.76 -32.46 -12.12
CA PHE A 393 6.63 -33.11 -13.40
C PHE A 393 6.06 -32.13 -14.43
N SER A 394 6.94 -31.41 -15.10
CA SER A 394 6.58 -30.27 -15.96
C SER A 394 5.62 -30.66 -17.10
N ASN A 395 5.77 -31.87 -17.71
CA ASN A 395 4.96 -32.29 -18.85
C ASN A 395 3.48 -32.49 -18.50
N ILE A 396 3.21 -32.92 -17.28
CA ILE A 396 1.84 -33.19 -16.78
C ILE A 396 1.37 -32.17 -15.75
N LYS A 397 2.22 -31.17 -15.43
CA LYS A 397 1.94 -30.10 -14.44
C LYS A 397 1.52 -30.65 -13.08
N VAL A 398 2.25 -31.63 -12.58
CA VAL A 398 2.01 -32.26 -11.27
C VAL A 398 3.19 -32.01 -10.36
N ALA A 399 2.92 -31.59 -9.13
CA ALA A 399 3.90 -31.44 -8.06
C ALA A 399 3.73 -32.53 -7.01
N GLU A 400 4.84 -33.15 -6.61
CA GLU A 400 4.93 -34.11 -5.50
C GLU A 400 5.38 -33.39 -4.23
N PHE A 401 4.71 -33.68 -3.12
CA PHE A 401 4.98 -33.12 -1.81
C PHE A 401 5.13 -34.22 -0.76
N LEU A 402 5.88 -33.91 0.30
CA LEU A 402 5.92 -34.69 1.54
C LEU A 402 5.09 -33.94 2.60
N MET A 403 4.05 -34.56 3.12
CA MET A 403 3.26 -34.00 4.21
C MET A 403 4.05 -34.07 5.52
N GLU A 404 4.41 -32.91 6.05
CA GLU A 404 5.22 -32.80 7.28
C GLU A 404 4.38 -32.45 8.51
N ASN A 405 3.21 -31.79 8.29
CA ASN A 405 2.37 -31.35 9.41
C ASN A 405 0.88 -31.31 9.01
N GLY A 406 0.02 -31.81 9.92
CA GLY A 406 -1.43 -31.78 9.74
C GLY A 406 -1.92 -32.71 8.64
N GLU A 407 -2.95 -32.28 7.94
CA GLU A 407 -3.60 -32.96 6.84
C GLU A 407 -4.04 -31.98 5.75
N LEU A 408 -4.16 -32.45 4.52
CA LEU A 408 -4.64 -31.73 3.35
C LEU A 408 -5.85 -32.46 2.77
N HIS A 409 -6.95 -31.75 2.50
CA HIS A 409 -8.15 -32.30 1.91
C HIS A 409 -8.38 -31.78 0.49
N VAL A 410 -9.05 -32.56 -0.31
CA VAL A 410 -9.62 -32.09 -1.57
C VAL A 410 -10.57 -30.92 -1.26
N GLY A 411 -10.41 -29.81 -1.98
CA GLY A 411 -11.16 -28.59 -1.76
C GLY A 411 -10.50 -27.56 -0.85
N ASP A 412 -9.40 -27.92 -0.15
CA ASP A 412 -8.62 -26.95 0.63
C ASP A 412 -7.99 -25.89 -0.29
N GLU A 413 -7.95 -24.65 0.17
CA GLU A 413 -7.13 -23.60 -0.45
C GLU A 413 -5.71 -23.63 0.12
N ILE A 414 -4.73 -23.59 -0.76
CA ILE A 414 -3.31 -23.66 -0.40
C ILE A 414 -2.52 -22.48 -0.96
N VAL A 415 -1.39 -22.20 -0.33
CA VAL A 415 -0.34 -21.37 -0.91
C VAL A 415 0.98 -22.12 -0.89
N ILE A 416 1.65 -22.16 -2.04
CA ILE A 416 3.00 -22.72 -2.18
C ILE A 416 3.94 -21.54 -2.36
N THR A 417 5.02 -21.50 -1.56
CA THR A 417 6.01 -20.42 -1.64
C THR A 417 7.41 -20.97 -1.75
N GLY A 418 8.25 -20.31 -2.53
CA GLY A 418 9.66 -20.64 -2.66
C GLY A 418 10.45 -19.52 -3.32
N PRO A 419 11.81 -19.50 -3.15
CA PRO A 419 12.67 -18.38 -3.57
C PRO A 419 12.57 -18.01 -5.05
N THR A 420 12.24 -18.97 -5.91
CA THR A 420 12.06 -18.74 -7.34
C THR A 420 10.67 -19.16 -7.84
N THR A 421 9.82 -19.64 -6.95
CA THR A 421 8.42 -20.00 -7.21
C THR A 421 7.48 -18.85 -6.90
N GLY A 422 7.91 -17.92 -6.05
CA GLY A 422 7.06 -16.82 -5.60
C GLY A 422 5.95 -17.31 -4.68
N ALA A 423 4.70 -17.06 -5.05
CA ALA A 423 3.52 -17.51 -4.32
C ALA A 423 2.49 -18.09 -5.29
N VAL A 424 2.23 -19.40 -5.23
CA VAL A 424 1.16 -20.08 -5.99
C VAL A 424 -0.02 -20.26 -5.06
N ILE A 425 -1.15 -19.62 -5.38
CA ILE A 425 -2.39 -19.67 -4.60
C ILE A 425 -3.43 -20.42 -5.41
N MET A 426 -3.94 -21.54 -4.88
CA MET A 426 -4.88 -22.38 -5.60
C MET A 426 -5.77 -23.19 -4.65
N LYS A 427 -6.85 -23.75 -5.21
CA LYS A 427 -7.69 -24.76 -4.55
C LYS A 427 -7.25 -26.15 -5.00
N VAL A 428 -7.19 -27.09 -4.07
CA VAL A 428 -6.83 -28.48 -4.37
C VAL A 428 -8.02 -29.19 -4.98
N GLU A 429 -7.89 -29.65 -6.22
CA GLU A 429 -8.95 -30.33 -6.95
C GLU A 429 -8.88 -31.87 -6.77
N GLU A 430 -7.69 -32.43 -6.75
CA GLU A 430 -7.42 -33.87 -6.60
C GLU A 430 -6.11 -34.08 -5.82
N ILE A 431 -6.09 -35.10 -4.97
CA ILE A 431 -4.90 -35.56 -4.25
C ILE A 431 -4.66 -37.02 -4.65
N ARG A 432 -3.40 -37.38 -4.94
CA ARG A 432 -3.01 -38.77 -5.18
C ARG A 432 -1.90 -39.19 -4.22
N VAL A 433 -2.10 -40.35 -3.59
CA VAL A 433 -1.08 -41.07 -2.81
C VAL A 433 -0.86 -42.41 -3.51
N ASP A 434 0.38 -42.75 -3.79
CA ASP A 434 0.74 -43.96 -4.56
C ASP A 434 -0.04 -44.08 -5.89
N LEU A 435 -0.17 -42.97 -6.60
CA LEU A 435 -0.90 -42.80 -7.88
C LEU A 435 -2.42 -43.04 -7.79
N LYS A 436 -2.97 -43.30 -6.63
CA LYS A 436 -4.42 -43.47 -6.40
C LYS A 436 -5.05 -42.20 -5.88
N PRO A 437 -6.23 -41.78 -6.40
CA PRO A 437 -6.94 -40.65 -5.85
C PRO A 437 -7.40 -40.95 -4.41
N VAL A 438 -7.24 -39.92 -3.55
CA VAL A 438 -7.65 -39.98 -2.14
C VAL A 438 -8.33 -38.67 -1.76
N GLU A 439 -9.21 -38.71 -0.75
CA GLU A 439 -9.89 -37.53 -0.24
C GLU A 439 -8.96 -36.64 0.60
N LYS A 440 -7.92 -37.22 1.21
CA LYS A 440 -6.95 -36.47 2.00
C LYS A 440 -5.56 -37.13 2.01
N ALA A 441 -4.54 -36.30 2.24
CA ALA A 441 -3.19 -36.70 2.59
C ALA A 441 -2.91 -36.35 4.06
N VAL A 442 -2.19 -37.23 4.79
CA VAL A 442 -1.86 -37.06 6.19
C VAL A 442 -0.35 -37.01 6.42
N LYS A 443 0.08 -36.59 7.60
CA LYS A 443 1.50 -36.52 7.96
C LYS A 443 2.23 -37.82 7.67
N GLY A 444 3.32 -37.70 6.91
CA GLY A 444 4.17 -38.83 6.44
C GLY A 444 3.89 -39.24 5.00
N ASP A 445 2.73 -38.90 4.44
CA ASP A 445 2.39 -39.24 3.07
C ASP A 445 3.26 -38.47 2.05
N ARG A 446 3.67 -39.20 1.00
CA ARG A 446 4.07 -38.59 -0.27
C ARG A 446 2.84 -38.51 -1.16
N PHE A 447 2.46 -37.31 -1.53
CA PHE A 447 1.26 -37.09 -2.34
C PHE A 447 1.58 -36.18 -3.51
N SER A 448 0.74 -36.23 -4.51
CA SER A 448 0.82 -35.36 -5.68
C SER A 448 -0.49 -34.63 -5.94
N ILE A 449 -0.36 -33.39 -6.42
CA ILE A 449 -1.46 -32.55 -6.86
C ILE A 449 -1.09 -31.88 -8.19
N ARG A 450 -2.10 -31.50 -8.97
CA ARG A 450 -1.89 -30.69 -10.16
C ARG A 450 -1.56 -29.26 -9.77
N VAL A 451 -0.49 -28.69 -10.34
CA VAL A 451 -0.08 -27.30 -10.16
C VAL A 451 0.41 -26.78 -11.50
N ASP A 452 -0.25 -25.76 -12.05
CA ASP A 452 0.13 -25.23 -13.37
C ASP A 452 1.47 -24.49 -13.36
N GLU A 453 1.80 -23.84 -12.26
CA GLU A 453 3.06 -23.14 -12.06
C GLU A 453 4.16 -24.10 -11.53
N LYS A 454 5.40 -23.88 -11.97
CA LYS A 454 6.52 -24.76 -11.60
C LYS A 454 6.84 -24.66 -10.10
N VAL A 455 6.68 -25.77 -9.39
CA VAL A 455 7.10 -25.96 -8.00
C VAL A 455 8.51 -26.56 -7.98
N ARG A 456 9.29 -26.20 -6.98
CA ARG A 456 10.68 -26.64 -6.84
C ARG A 456 10.86 -27.48 -5.58
N PRO A 457 11.90 -28.34 -5.53
CA PRO A 457 12.27 -29.02 -4.28
C PRO A 457 12.47 -28.01 -3.15
N SER A 458 11.98 -28.32 -1.98
CA SER A 458 12.01 -27.51 -0.76
C SER A 458 11.05 -26.31 -0.72
N ASP A 459 10.25 -26.06 -1.75
CA ASP A 459 9.15 -25.11 -1.66
C ASP A 459 8.19 -25.51 -0.54
N LYS A 460 7.63 -24.51 0.14
CA LYS A 460 6.77 -24.75 1.30
C LYS A 460 5.31 -24.61 0.90
N MET A 461 4.52 -25.63 1.22
CA MET A 461 3.05 -25.58 1.10
C MET A 461 2.42 -25.21 2.43
N PHE A 462 1.48 -24.29 2.39
CA PHE A 462 0.64 -23.91 3.52
C PHE A 462 -0.82 -24.10 3.15
N VAL A 463 -1.63 -24.56 4.11
CA VAL A 463 -3.08 -24.64 3.98
C VAL A 463 -3.69 -23.39 4.60
N TRP A 464 -4.62 -22.75 3.89
CA TRP A 464 -5.41 -21.67 4.44
C TRP A 464 -6.51 -22.21 5.34
N LYS A 465 -6.57 -21.73 6.57
CA LYS A 465 -7.65 -22.00 7.51
C LYS A 465 -8.25 -20.68 8.00
N THR A 466 -9.53 -20.68 8.30
CA THR A 466 -10.15 -19.52 8.94
C THR A 466 -9.65 -19.36 10.37
N VAL A 467 -9.66 -18.13 10.87
CA VAL A 467 -9.25 -17.86 12.26
C VAL A 467 -10.13 -18.64 13.26
N GLU A 468 -11.39 -18.88 12.92
CA GLU A 468 -12.34 -19.63 13.74
C GLU A 468 -11.99 -21.13 13.81
N GLU A 469 -11.62 -21.74 12.69
CA GLU A 469 -11.16 -23.14 12.64
C GLU A 469 -9.94 -23.35 13.52
N VAL A 470 -8.98 -22.43 13.48
CA VAL A 470 -7.75 -22.52 14.30
C VAL A 470 -8.05 -22.35 15.79
N ARG A 471 -8.98 -21.45 16.14
CA ARG A 471 -9.41 -21.25 17.55
C ARG A 471 -10.13 -22.46 18.11
N LYS A 472 -11.04 -23.07 17.35
CA LYS A 472 -11.75 -24.28 17.77
C LYS A 472 -10.80 -25.44 18.06
N LYS A 473 -9.74 -25.62 17.23
CA LYS A 473 -8.76 -26.69 17.44
C LYS A 473 -7.93 -26.52 18.72
N LYS A 474 -7.59 -25.26 19.11
CA LYS A 474 -6.85 -24.97 20.35
C LYS A 474 -7.68 -25.11 21.64
N VAL A 475 -8.99 -25.19 21.56
CA VAL A 475 -9.88 -25.41 22.73
C VAL A 475 -10.13 -26.90 22.96
N ILE A 476 -9.84 -27.75 21.98
CA ILE A 476 -10.06 -29.21 22.04
C ILE A 476 -8.75 -29.93 22.41
N GLU A 477 -7.58 -29.33 22.18
CA GLU A 477 -6.26 -29.76 22.67
C GLU A 477 -5.99 -29.17 24.09
#